data_f777372bb71b3e2f87389a4ff0919afb
#
_entry.id   f777372bb71b3e2f87389a4ff0919afb
#
_cell.length_a   1.000
_cell.length_b   1.000
_cell.length_c   1.000
_cell.angle_alpha   90.00
_cell.angle_beta   90.00
_cell.angle_gamma   90.00
#
_symmetry.space_group_name_H-M   'P 1'
#
loop_
_entity.id
_entity.type
_entity.pdbx_description
1 polymer ?
#
loop_
_entity_poly.entity_id
_entity_poly.type
_entity_poly.pdbx_seq_one_letter_code
_entity_poly.pdbx_strand_id
1 'polypeptide(L)'
;MSAQPATDYIDKDGFRANVGIVLTRGSGEVFLGGRVGGRGWQFPQGGVNRGEQVEDALYRELREEIGLERQDVAMLGSTQGWLRYRLPRQYVRDRCIGQKQRWFLLQLTTDESKLRFDLTTQPEFDRWRWTDYWTPVREVVYFKRRVYVRALHDLGKFMFPAGLPPYPDWWPEIQAAS
;
A
#
# COMPACT_ATOMS: atom_id res chain seq x y z
N MET A 1 -12.15 -23.57 17.00
CA MET A 1 -11.61 -22.64 15.96
C MET A 1 -12.77 -22.19 15.09
N SER A 2 -13.32 -21.03 15.36
CA SER A 2 -14.33 -20.44 14.50
C SER A 2 -13.62 -19.92 13.25
N ALA A 3 -13.87 -20.56 12.12
CA ALA A 3 -13.50 -20.02 10.83
C ALA A 3 -14.21 -18.66 10.71
N GLN A 4 -13.46 -17.57 10.69
CA GLN A 4 -14.01 -16.30 10.28
C GLN A 4 -14.61 -16.52 8.89
N PRO A 5 -15.83 -16.06 8.63
CA PRO A 5 -16.38 -16.12 7.28
C PRO A 5 -15.37 -15.43 6.36
N ALA A 6 -14.97 -16.10 5.29
CA ALA A 6 -14.04 -15.57 4.32
C ALA A 6 -14.67 -14.32 3.70
N THR A 7 -14.38 -13.15 4.28
CA THR A 7 -14.80 -11.84 3.77
C THR A 7 -13.97 -11.43 2.57
N ASP A 8 -12.79 -12.05 2.40
CA ASP A 8 -11.85 -11.75 1.34
C ASP A 8 -12.40 -12.12 -0.05
N TYR A 9 -12.22 -11.22 -0.99
CA TYR A 9 -12.47 -11.49 -2.39
C TYR A 9 -11.21 -12.05 -3.05
N ILE A 10 -11.22 -13.37 -3.32
CA ILE A 10 -10.19 -14.07 -4.10
C ILE A 10 -10.80 -14.42 -5.44
N ASP A 11 -10.16 -14.01 -6.54
CA ASP A 11 -10.65 -14.27 -7.88
C ASP A 11 -10.41 -15.74 -8.32
N LYS A 12 -10.93 -16.08 -9.51
CA LYS A 12 -10.77 -17.43 -10.08
C LYS A 12 -9.31 -17.84 -10.33
N ASP A 13 -8.41 -16.86 -10.46
CA ASP A 13 -7.00 -17.09 -10.73
C ASP A 13 -6.18 -17.18 -9.42
N GLY A 14 -6.83 -17.07 -8.26
CA GLY A 14 -6.20 -17.21 -6.95
C GLY A 14 -5.60 -15.92 -6.39
N PHE A 15 -5.99 -14.75 -6.90
CA PHE A 15 -5.51 -13.46 -6.41
C PHE A 15 -6.53 -12.79 -5.49
N ARG A 16 -6.09 -12.45 -4.28
CA ARG A 16 -6.89 -11.68 -3.32
C ARG A 16 -6.91 -10.22 -3.74
N ALA A 17 -8.10 -9.64 -3.84
CA ALA A 17 -8.25 -8.22 -4.12
C ALA A 17 -7.82 -7.36 -2.92
N ASN A 18 -7.08 -6.31 -3.21
CA ASN A 18 -6.44 -5.48 -2.20
C ASN A 18 -6.33 -4.03 -2.69
N VAL A 19 -6.29 -3.08 -1.77
CA VAL A 19 -5.99 -1.67 -2.04
C VAL A 19 -4.63 -1.32 -1.44
N GLY A 20 -3.85 -0.52 -2.14
CA GLY A 20 -2.61 0.06 -1.65
C GLY A 20 -2.73 1.58 -1.61
N ILE A 21 -2.11 2.19 -0.60
CA ILE A 21 -2.22 3.62 -0.35
C ILE A 21 -0.83 4.25 -0.35
N VAL A 22 -0.62 5.19 -1.27
CA VAL A 22 0.54 6.08 -1.24
C VAL A 22 0.04 7.44 -0.73
N LEU A 23 0.41 7.79 0.49
CA LEU A 23 0.05 9.05 1.11
C LEU A 23 1.22 10.03 0.97
N THR A 24 0.96 11.24 0.49
CA THR A 24 1.94 12.34 0.41
C THR A 24 1.44 13.54 1.21
N ARG A 25 2.37 14.41 1.60
CA ARG A 25 2.05 15.70 2.20
C ARG A 25 2.32 16.90 1.27
N GLY A 26 2.55 16.63 -0.03
CA GLY A 26 2.75 17.65 -1.06
C GLY A 26 4.21 18.10 -1.27
N SER A 27 5.16 17.53 -0.54
CA SER A 27 6.60 17.84 -0.64
C SER A 27 7.39 16.86 -1.54
N GLY A 28 6.70 15.93 -2.22
CA GLY A 28 7.33 14.83 -2.95
C GLY A 28 7.69 13.63 -2.07
N GLU A 29 7.54 13.76 -0.75
CA GLU A 29 7.74 12.66 0.18
C GLU A 29 6.48 11.82 0.32
N VAL A 30 6.68 10.55 0.69
CA VAL A 30 5.60 9.59 0.90
C VAL A 30 5.67 8.96 2.29
N PHE A 31 4.49 8.65 2.83
CA PHE A 31 4.35 7.98 4.11
C PHE A 31 4.81 6.53 4.02
N LEU A 32 5.53 6.08 5.02
CA LEU A 32 5.91 4.68 5.17
C LEU A 32 5.63 4.25 6.62
N GLY A 33 4.83 3.18 6.78
CA GLY A 33 4.49 2.61 8.08
C GLY A 33 5.48 1.54 8.51
N GLY A 34 5.92 1.60 9.76
CA GLY A 34 6.72 0.56 10.39
C GLY A 34 5.82 -0.50 11.00
N ARG A 35 5.96 -1.75 10.54
CA ARG A 35 5.11 -2.86 10.99
C ARG A 35 5.41 -3.21 12.43
N VAL A 36 4.36 -3.52 13.18
CA VAL A 36 4.44 -3.93 14.59
C VAL A 36 5.46 -5.06 14.76
N GLY A 37 6.26 -4.98 15.83
CA GLY A 37 7.27 -6.00 16.13
C GLY A 37 8.52 -5.94 15.25
N GLY A 38 8.80 -4.81 14.63
CA GLY A 38 10.02 -4.64 13.82
C GLY A 38 10.02 -5.43 12.51
N ARG A 39 8.85 -5.81 11.98
CA ARG A 39 8.70 -6.64 10.79
C ARG A 39 8.89 -5.90 9.46
N GLY A 40 9.57 -4.75 9.49
CA GLY A 40 9.90 -3.97 8.31
C GLY A 40 8.93 -2.82 8.05
N TRP A 41 9.03 -2.24 6.87
CA TRP A 41 8.32 -1.04 6.43
C TRP A 41 7.46 -1.33 5.23
N GLN A 42 6.29 -0.72 5.17
CA GLN A 42 5.42 -0.83 3.99
C GLN A 42 4.45 0.34 3.88
N PHE A 43 3.86 0.49 2.70
CA PHE A 43 2.69 1.33 2.50
C PHE A 43 1.47 0.73 3.20
N PRO A 44 0.52 1.56 3.66
CA PRO A 44 -0.78 1.06 4.08
C PRO A 44 -1.46 0.27 2.96
N GLN A 45 -2.05 -0.85 3.31
CA GLN A 45 -2.76 -1.70 2.38
C GLN A 45 -3.77 -2.58 3.10
N GLY A 46 -4.78 -3.03 2.39
CA GLY A 46 -5.73 -3.98 2.97
C GLY A 46 -6.64 -4.62 1.94
N GLY A 47 -7.34 -5.66 2.39
CA GLY A 47 -8.21 -6.46 1.53
C GLY A 47 -9.50 -5.75 1.14
N VAL A 48 -9.96 -6.00 -0.08
CA VAL A 48 -11.30 -5.67 -0.52
C VAL A 48 -12.23 -6.82 -0.14
N ASN A 49 -13.28 -6.54 0.60
CA ASN A 49 -14.24 -7.55 0.99
C ASN A 49 -15.16 -7.94 -0.18
N ARG A 50 -15.70 -9.14 -0.13
CA ARG A 50 -16.64 -9.60 -1.15
C ARG A 50 -17.86 -8.66 -1.21
N GLY A 51 -18.14 -8.12 -2.40
CA GLY A 51 -19.22 -7.16 -2.62
C GLY A 51 -18.92 -5.71 -2.24
N GLU A 52 -17.73 -5.44 -1.68
CA GLU A 52 -17.29 -4.09 -1.34
C GLU A 52 -16.77 -3.37 -2.60
N GLN A 53 -17.09 -2.08 -2.74
CA GLN A 53 -16.47 -1.26 -3.76
C GLN A 53 -15.01 -0.97 -3.39
N VAL A 54 -14.14 -0.91 -4.39
CA VAL A 54 -12.70 -0.69 -4.19
C VAL A 54 -12.42 0.63 -3.45
N GLU A 55 -13.17 1.69 -3.77
CA GLU A 55 -12.99 2.99 -3.12
C GLU A 55 -13.48 2.97 -1.66
N ASP A 56 -14.53 2.22 -1.35
CA ASP A 56 -14.97 2.05 0.04
C ASP A 56 -13.94 1.28 0.86
N ALA A 57 -13.34 0.25 0.27
CA ALA A 57 -12.22 -0.47 0.89
C ALA A 57 -11.03 0.46 1.15
N LEU A 58 -10.70 1.35 0.20
CA LEU A 58 -9.64 2.34 0.36
C LEU A 58 -9.82 3.18 1.63
N TYR A 59 -10.98 3.79 1.80
CA TYR A 59 -11.22 4.68 2.95
C TYR A 59 -11.40 3.91 4.26
N ARG A 60 -11.93 2.71 4.21
CA ARG A 60 -11.98 1.82 5.38
C ARG A 60 -10.56 1.46 5.85
N GLU A 61 -9.70 1.03 4.96
CA GLU A 61 -8.30 0.69 5.29
C GLU A 61 -7.49 1.92 5.73
N LEU A 62 -7.70 3.07 5.10
CA LEU A 62 -7.08 4.33 5.51
C LEU A 62 -7.38 4.64 6.98
N ARG A 63 -8.63 4.48 7.39
CA ARG A 63 -9.06 4.68 8.77
C ARG A 63 -8.49 3.62 9.70
N GLU A 64 -8.63 2.35 9.35
CA GLU A 64 -8.21 1.23 10.19
C GLU A 64 -6.69 1.22 10.42
N GLU A 65 -5.90 1.47 9.39
CA GLU A 65 -4.43 1.35 9.48
C GLU A 65 -3.74 2.62 9.98
N ILE A 66 -4.19 3.81 9.58
CA ILE A 66 -3.49 5.06 9.91
C ILE A 66 -4.39 6.17 10.48
N GLY A 67 -5.66 5.89 10.72
CA GLY A 67 -6.56 6.76 11.48
C GLY A 67 -7.09 7.98 10.73
N LEU A 68 -6.88 8.06 9.43
CA LEU A 68 -7.36 9.18 8.61
C LEU A 68 -8.75 8.87 8.03
N GLU A 69 -9.58 9.89 7.98
CA GLU A 69 -10.91 9.85 7.35
C GLU A 69 -10.84 10.44 5.93
N ARG A 70 -11.90 10.24 5.16
CA ARG A 70 -12.02 10.78 3.80
C ARG A 70 -11.75 12.29 3.72
N GLN A 71 -12.24 13.06 4.69
CA GLN A 71 -12.06 14.52 4.74
C GLN A 71 -10.63 14.94 5.08
N ASP A 72 -9.79 14.04 5.56
CA ASP A 72 -8.40 14.34 5.92
C ASP A 72 -7.44 14.26 4.73
N VAL A 73 -7.93 13.79 3.59
CA VAL A 73 -7.12 13.55 2.38
C VAL A 73 -7.83 14.03 1.12
N ALA A 74 -7.02 14.33 0.09
CA ALA A 74 -7.49 14.55 -1.27
C ALA A 74 -6.94 13.46 -2.18
N MET A 75 -7.79 12.83 -3.00
CA MET A 75 -7.34 11.84 -3.98
C MET A 75 -6.70 12.55 -5.17
N LEU A 76 -5.42 12.27 -5.43
CA LEU A 76 -4.69 12.82 -6.58
C LEU A 76 -4.78 11.91 -7.80
N GLY A 77 -4.86 10.61 -7.61
CA GLY A 77 -4.95 9.65 -8.70
C GLY A 77 -4.95 8.20 -8.23
N SER A 78 -5.12 7.31 -9.18
CA SER A 78 -5.13 5.87 -8.96
C SER A 78 -4.56 5.12 -10.15
N THR A 79 -4.14 3.88 -9.93
CA THR A 79 -3.83 2.96 -11.04
C THR A 79 -5.12 2.61 -11.78
N GLN A 80 -5.05 2.47 -13.10
CA GLN A 80 -6.22 2.15 -13.91
C GLN A 80 -6.63 0.69 -13.78
N GLY A 81 -5.67 -0.20 -13.54
CA GLY A 81 -5.90 -1.63 -13.46
C GLY A 81 -5.35 -2.25 -12.18
N TRP A 82 -5.53 -3.55 -12.11
CA TRP A 82 -5.00 -4.36 -11.03
C TRP A 82 -3.52 -4.68 -11.27
N LEU A 83 -2.67 -4.40 -10.27
CA LEU A 83 -1.27 -4.79 -10.24
C LEU A 83 -1.15 -6.07 -9.41
N ARG A 84 -0.60 -7.12 -9.99
CA ARG A 84 -0.50 -8.43 -9.35
C ARG A 84 0.90 -8.71 -8.85
N TYR A 85 0.99 -9.42 -7.72
CA TYR A 85 2.20 -10.10 -7.30
C TYR A 85 1.86 -11.47 -6.72
N ARG A 86 2.81 -12.41 -6.84
CA ARG A 86 2.69 -13.74 -6.28
C ARG A 86 3.35 -13.83 -4.91
N LEU A 87 2.74 -14.58 -4.02
CA LEU A 87 3.33 -14.90 -2.73
C LEU A 87 4.41 -16.00 -2.91
N PRO A 88 5.54 -15.90 -2.17
CA PRO A 88 6.43 -17.04 -2.03
C PRO A 88 5.68 -18.26 -1.49
N ARG A 89 6.12 -19.46 -1.86
CA ARG A 89 5.43 -20.72 -1.55
C ARG A 89 5.06 -20.86 -0.07
N GLN A 90 5.94 -20.44 0.83
CA GLN A 90 5.71 -20.52 2.27
C GLN A 90 4.54 -19.64 2.77
N TYR A 91 4.12 -18.65 1.99
CA TYR A 91 3.02 -17.73 2.33
C TYR A 91 1.73 -18.04 1.58
N VAL A 92 1.77 -18.97 0.64
CA VAL A 92 0.56 -19.43 -0.05
C VAL A 92 -0.34 -20.17 0.96
N ARG A 93 -1.61 -19.79 1.02
CA ARG A 93 -2.62 -20.38 1.89
C ARG A 93 -3.88 -20.68 1.07
N ASP A 94 -4.42 -21.86 1.28
CA ASP A 94 -5.65 -22.31 0.61
C ASP A 94 -5.62 -22.07 -0.89
N ARG A 95 -6.53 -21.21 -1.38
CA ARG A 95 -6.64 -20.84 -2.80
C ARG A 95 -5.96 -19.53 -3.14
N CYS A 96 -5.29 -18.88 -2.18
CA CYS A 96 -4.66 -17.60 -2.37
C CYS A 96 -3.19 -17.78 -2.74
N ILE A 97 -2.84 -17.52 -4.00
CA ILE A 97 -1.47 -17.60 -4.52
C ILE A 97 -0.78 -16.24 -4.63
N GLY A 98 -1.53 -15.16 -4.46
CA GLY A 98 -1.02 -13.80 -4.60
C GLY A 98 -2.08 -12.76 -4.31
N GLN A 99 -1.73 -11.53 -4.58
CA GLN A 99 -2.65 -10.41 -4.47
C GLN A 99 -2.72 -9.64 -5.78
N LYS A 100 -3.88 -9.03 -6.04
CA LYS A 100 -4.08 -8.02 -7.07
C LYS A 100 -4.48 -6.73 -6.38
N GLN A 101 -3.80 -5.63 -6.70
CA GLN A 101 -3.94 -4.37 -5.98
C GLN A 101 -4.34 -3.23 -6.91
N ARG A 102 -5.29 -2.42 -6.47
CA ARG A 102 -5.53 -1.07 -6.97
C ARG A 102 -4.79 -0.12 -6.03
N TRP A 103 -4.00 0.78 -6.60
CA TRP A 103 -3.21 1.74 -5.83
C TRP A 103 -3.78 3.14 -5.98
N PHE A 104 -3.75 3.89 -4.88
CA PHE A 104 -4.29 5.23 -4.79
C PHE A 104 -3.23 6.18 -4.22
N LEU A 105 -3.10 7.34 -4.86
CA LEU A 105 -2.27 8.44 -4.38
C LEU A 105 -3.16 9.45 -3.68
N LEU A 106 -2.94 9.63 -2.38
CA LEU A 106 -3.70 10.55 -1.54
C LEU A 106 -2.76 11.63 -1.00
N GLN A 107 -3.25 12.86 -0.95
CA GLN A 107 -2.54 13.97 -0.29
C GLN A 107 -3.17 14.25 1.06
N LEU A 108 -2.35 14.31 2.12
CA LEU A 108 -2.78 14.73 3.45
C LEU A 108 -3.16 16.21 3.39
N THR A 109 -4.38 16.53 3.81
CA THR A 109 -4.91 17.90 3.83
C THR A 109 -5.10 18.44 5.24
N THR A 110 -4.79 17.65 6.24
CA THR A 110 -4.86 17.99 7.65
C THR A 110 -3.49 17.84 8.30
N ASP A 111 -3.40 18.11 9.60
CA ASP A 111 -2.16 17.96 10.35
C ASP A 111 -1.80 16.49 10.55
N GLU A 112 -0.51 16.17 10.44
CA GLU A 112 0.00 14.80 10.62
C GLU A 112 -0.20 14.25 12.04
N SER A 113 -0.51 15.09 13.02
CA SER A 113 -0.88 14.66 14.38
C SER A 113 -2.17 13.83 14.42
N LYS A 114 -2.97 13.84 13.35
CA LYS A 114 -4.14 12.97 13.21
C LYS A 114 -3.80 11.52 12.90
N LEU A 115 -2.58 11.22 12.46
CA LEU A 115 -2.14 9.84 12.23
C LEU A 115 -2.16 9.05 13.54
N ARG A 116 -2.83 7.90 13.52
CA ARG A 116 -2.93 7.02 14.67
C ARG A 116 -3.13 5.57 14.22
N PHE A 117 -2.69 4.61 15.05
CA PHE A 117 -2.66 3.20 14.71
C PHE A 117 -3.52 2.33 15.64
N ASP A 118 -4.28 2.93 16.53
CA ASP A 118 -4.98 2.27 17.62
C ASP A 118 -6.50 2.14 17.41
N LEU A 119 -6.98 2.28 16.18
CA LEU A 119 -8.41 2.15 15.84
C LEU A 119 -8.85 0.72 15.59
N THR A 120 -7.93 -0.24 15.62
CA THR A 120 -8.22 -1.67 15.53
C THR A 120 -7.59 -2.41 16.70
N THR A 121 -8.09 -3.62 16.97
CA THR A 121 -7.53 -4.49 18.03
C THR A 121 -6.20 -5.14 17.62
N GLN A 122 -5.89 -5.12 16.34
CA GLN A 122 -4.65 -5.68 15.78
C GLN A 122 -4.00 -4.64 14.85
N PRO A 123 -3.31 -3.64 15.41
CA PRO A 123 -2.64 -2.61 14.62
C PRO A 123 -1.59 -3.21 13.68
N GLU A 124 -1.56 -2.75 12.45
CA GLU A 124 -0.53 -3.13 11.49
C GLU A 124 0.79 -2.39 11.76
N PHE A 125 0.70 -1.12 12.17
CA PHE A 125 1.84 -0.24 12.39
C PHE A 125 1.96 0.20 13.85
N ASP A 126 3.19 0.43 14.31
CA ASP A 126 3.49 1.03 15.62
C ASP A 126 4.35 2.31 15.49
N ARG A 127 4.79 2.64 14.28
CA ARG A 127 5.59 3.83 13.96
C ARG A 127 5.44 4.18 12.49
N TRP A 128 5.92 5.36 12.11
CA TRP A 128 5.85 5.84 10.74
C TRP A 128 6.93 6.89 10.46
N ARG A 129 7.17 7.18 9.19
CA ARG A 129 8.04 8.28 8.74
C ARG A 129 7.65 8.74 7.34
N TRP A 130 8.05 9.96 7.00
CA TRP A 130 8.10 10.42 5.62
C TRP A 130 9.42 9.98 4.99
N THR A 131 9.38 9.56 3.73
CA THR A 131 10.57 9.11 2.99
C THR A 131 10.60 9.74 1.60
N ASP A 132 11.78 9.70 0.99
CA ASP A 132 11.90 9.99 -0.43
C ASP A 132 11.03 9.03 -1.26
N TYR A 133 10.65 9.47 -2.45
CA TYR A 133 9.66 8.78 -3.29
C TYR A 133 10.01 7.30 -3.58
N TRP A 134 11.29 6.99 -3.81
CA TRP A 134 11.71 5.64 -4.17
C TRP A 134 12.10 4.75 -2.98
N THR A 135 12.37 5.33 -1.83
CA THR A 135 12.80 4.60 -0.62
C THR A 135 11.89 3.42 -0.26
N PRO A 136 10.55 3.51 -0.39
CA PRO A 136 9.67 2.37 -0.10
C PRO A 136 9.98 1.10 -0.88
N VAL A 137 10.48 1.22 -2.11
CA VAL A 137 10.87 0.07 -2.93
C VAL A 137 11.98 -0.75 -2.29
N ARG A 138 12.96 -0.07 -1.66
CA ARG A 138 14.06 -0.72 -0.95
C ARG A 138 13.62 -1.32 0.39
N GLU A 139 12.76 -0.61 1.11
CA GLU A 139 12.38 -0.93 2.49
C GLU A 139 11.35 -2.05 2.60
N VAL A 140 10.53 -2.25 1.58
CA VAL A 140 9.49 -3.28 1.60
C VAL A 140 10.08 -4.67 1.42
N VAL A 141 9.36 -5.69 1.91
CA VAL A 141 9.73 -7.10 1.71
C VAL A 141 9.93 -7.40 0.21
N TYR A 142 10.95 -8.19 -0.10
CA TYR A 142 11.46 -8.37 -1.46
C TYR A 142 10.40 -8.73 -2.51
N PHE A 143 9.45 -9.61 -2.19
CA PHE A 143 8.45 -10.06 -3.16
C PHE A 143 7.38 -9.01 -3.51
N LYS A 144 7.32 -7.88 -2.80
CA LYS A 144 6.46 -6.73 -3.12
C LYS A 144 7.19 -5.63 -3.90
N ARG A 145 8.50 -5.71 -4.08
CA ARG A 145 9.29 -4.63 -4.70
C ARG A 145 8.81 -4.29 -6.11
N ARG A 146 8.54 -5.31 -6.94
CA ARG A 146 8.08 -5.07 -8.32
C ARG A 146 6.74 -4.36 -8.40
N VAL A 147 5.79 -4.73 -7.55
CA VAL A 147 4.47 -4.06 -7.53
C VAL A 147 4.60 -2.62 -7.01
N TYR A 148 5.50 -2.36 -6.06
CA TYR A 148 5.79 -1.00 -5.60
C TYR A 148 6.39 -0.15 -6.71
N VAL A 149 7.35 -0.67 -7.45
CA VAL A 149 7.93 0.03 -8.62
C VAL A 149 6.84 0.41 -9.62
N ARG A 150 5.99 -0.54 -9.99
CA ARG A 150 4.90 -0.30 -10.95
C ARG A 150 3.90 0.73 -10.42
N ALA A 151 3.47 0.60 -9.18
CA ALA A 151 2.54 1.53 -8.56
C ALA A 151 3.11 2.96 -8.54
N LEU A 152 4.36 3.13 -8.11
CA LEU A 152 5.00 4.45 -8.06
C LEU A 152 5.23 5.05 -9.45
N HIS A 153 5.53 4.24 -10.45
CA HIS A 153 5.58 4.72 -11.84
C HIS A 153 4.22 5.22 -12.32
N ASP A 154 3.15 4.46 -12.09
CA ASP A 154 1.81 4.82 -12.55
C ASP A 154 1.26 6.04 -11.80
N LEU A 155 1.52 6.15 -10.50
CA LEU A 155 1.02 7.24 -9.65
C LEU A 155 1.85 8.52 -9.75
N GLY A 156 3.13 8.40 -10.06
CA GLY A 156 4.06 9.53 -10.02
C GLY A 156 3.69 10.69 -10.95
N LYS A 157 3.01 10.41 -12.06
CA LYS A 157 2.53 11.44 -12.99
C LYS A 157 1.57 12.44 -12.34
N PHE A 158 0.85 12.03 -11.30
CA PHE A 158 -0.09 12.90 -10.58
C PHE A 158 0.61 13.79 -9.55
N MET A 159 1.83 13.46 -9.15
CA MET A 159 2.61 14.20 -8.17
C MET A 159 3.78 14.98 -8.79
N PHE A 160 4.33 14.49 -9.89
CA PHE A 160 5.50 15.05 -10.56
C PHE A 160 5.18 15.33 -12.04
N PRO A 161 4.43 16.39 -12.34
CA PRO A 161 4.04 16.68 -13.73
C PRO A 161 5.24 17.00 -14.65
N ALA A 162 6.37 17.44 -14.09
CA ALA A 162 7.61 17.69 -14.82
C ALA A 162 8.51 16.44 -14.99
N GLY A 163 8.09 15.30 -14.46
CA GLY A 163 8.83 14.04 -14.51
C GLY A 163 9.12 13.48 -13.13
N LEU A 164 9.26 12.16 -13.06
CA LEU A 164 9.58 11.44 -11.83
C LEU A 164 10.93 11.88 -11.25
N PRO A 165 11.11 11.79 -9.92
CA PRO A 165 12.42 11.99 -9.31
C PRO A 165 13.46 11.03 -9.91
N PRO A 166 14.74 11.44 -9.99
CA PRO A 166 15.79 10.53 -10.43
C PRO A 166 15.89 9.30 -9.55
N TYR A 167 16.27 8.17 -10.16
CA TYR A 167 16.50 6.95 -9.39
C TYR A 167 17.68 7.12 -8.46
N PRO A 168 17.60 6.56 -7.23
CA PRO A 168 18.73 6.56 -6.30
C PRO A 168 19.88 5.67 -6.79
N ASP A 169 21.07 5.88 -6.23
CA ASP A 169 22.27 5.12 -6.59
C ASP A 169 22.13 3.60 -6.38
N TRP A 170 21.30 3.19 -5.41
CA TRP A 170 21.04 1.77 -5.13
C TRP A 170 20.02 1.11 -6.08
N TRP A 171 19.41 1.86 -7.00
CA TRP A 171 18.37 1.34 -7.88
C TRP A 171 18.78 0.13 -8.74
N PRO A 172 20.01 0.05 -9.28
CA PRO A 172 20.45 -1.13 -10.03
C PRO A 172 20.41 -2.43 -9.23
N GLU A 173 20.59 -2.38 -7.90
CA GLU A 173 20.53 -3.55 -7.02
C GLU A 173 19.10 -4.14 -6.98
N ILE A 174 18.09 -3.29 -7.03
CA ILE A 174 16.68 -3.71 -7.05
C ILE A 174 16.32 -4.39 -8.38
N GLN A 175 16.81 -3.86 -9.50
CA GLN A 175 16.58 -4.44 -10.82
C GLN A 175 17.27 -5.80 -10.98
N ALA A 176 18.45 -5.98 -10.43
CA ALA A 176 19.18 -7.24 -10.48
C ALA A 176 18.60 -8.35 -9.61
N ALA A 177 17.83 -7.99 -8.56
CA ALA A 177 17.20 -8.92 -7.61
C ALA A 177 15.74 -9.28 -7.99
N SER A 178 15.27 -8.86 -9.17
CA SER A 178 13.86 -8.97 -9.59
C SER A 178 13.58 -10.16 -10.48
#